data_391301c3c0ebf8115e71f550e343b841
#
_entry.id   391301c3c0ebf8115e71f550e343b841
#
_cell.length_a   1.000
_cell.length_b   1.000
_cell.length_c   1.000
_cell.angle_alpha   90.00
_cell.angle_beta   90.00
_cell.angle_gamma   90.00
#
_symmetry.space_group_name_H-M   'P 1'
#
loop_
_entity.id
_entity.type
_entity.pdbx_description
1 polymer ?
#
loop_
_entity_poly.entity_id
_entity_poly.type
_entity_poly.pdbx_seq_one_letter_code
_entity_poly.pdbx_strand_id
1 'polypeptide(L)'
;MKLDDDATLVDVAFAACTVLARAGETAVLCGGSAAAYYVPDRYQSLDIDFVVEVGAAPHIVDRALATIGYTLAAEGHYRHPRLPFMLAFPIGPLAIGRDYITAWRTDRRGDALLHVYTPTDVVRDRFLHFWAWGDRTALEVALTVVRARGDIDLASIRGWIEREIAADASYDASRVARFFASVDAPLAG
;
A
#
# COMPACT_ATOMS: atom_id res chain seq x y z
N MET A 1 -8.11 -20.96 5.47
CA MET A 1 -8.18 -19.95 6.54
C MET A 1 -9.56 -19.34 6.46
N LYS A 2 -10.29 -19.20 7.56
CA LYS A 2 -11.64 -18.62 7.58
C LYS A 2 -11.54 -17.26 8.27
N LEU A 3 -12.14 -16.24 7.69
CA LEU A 3 -12.23 -14.91 8.31
C LEU A 3 -13.47 -14.87 9.21
N ASP A 4 -13.30 -14.36 10.43
CA ASP A 4 -14.39 -14.10 11.37
C ASP A 4 -15.09 -12.77 11.06
N ASP A 5 -16.27 -12.53 11.63
CA ASP A 5 -17.09 -11.34 11.30
C ASP A 5 -16.49 -10.03 11.87
N ASP A 6 -15.56 -10.14 12.82
CA ASP A 6 -14.81 -9.05 13.44
C ASP A 6 -13.36 -8.94 12.91
N ALA A 7 -13.04 -9.64 11.81
CA ALA A 7 -11.72 -9.59 11.20
C ALA A 7 -11.35 -8.15 10.84
N THR A 8 -10.15 -7.76 11.26
CA THR A 8 -9.57 -6.43 10.98
C THR A 8 -9.04 -6.34 9.54
N LEU A 9 -8.73 -5.12 9.08
CA LEU A 9 -8.00 -4.90 7.82
C LEU A 9 -6.76 -5.78 7.73
N VAL A 10 -6.00 -5.86 8.81
CA VAL A 10 -4.74 -6.62 8.85
C VAL A 10 -5.01 -8.12 8.74
N ASP A 11 -6.06 -8.65 9.37
CA ASP A 11 -6.42 -10.07 9.26
C ASP A 11 -6.84 -10.42 7.83
N VAL A 12 -7.61 -9.54 7.19
CA VAL A 12 -7.99 -9.69 5.77
C VAL A 12 -6.77 -9.63 4.87
N ALA A 13 -5.84 -8.68 5.11
CA ALA A 13 -4.63 -8.56 4.31
C ALA A 13 -3.74 -9.81 4.41
N PHE A 14 -3.53 -10.34 5.62
CA PHE A 14 -2.82 -11.60 5.81
C PHE A 14 -3.52 -12.78 5.12
N ALA A 15 -4.85 -12.84 5.23
CA ALA A 15 -5.64 -13.90 4.60
C ALA A 15 -5.51 -13.87 3.08
N ALA A 16 -5.74 -12.71 2.47
CA ALA A 16 -5.67 -12.53 1.02
C ALA A 16 -4.26 -12.84 0.48
N CYS A 17 -3.23 -12.24 1.07
CA CYS A 17 -1.85 -12.49 0.66
C CYS A 17 -1.47 -13.98 0.78
N THR A 18 -1.89 -14.65 1.86
CA THR A 18 -1.59 -16.07 2.08
C THR A 18 -2.25 -16.98 1.03
N VAL A 19 -3.54 -16.77 0.70
CA VAL A 19 -4.22 -17.63 -0.27
C VAL A 19 -3.70 -17.39 -1.69
N LEU A 20 -3.31 -16.16 -2.02
CA LEU A 20 -2.66 -15.82 -3.28
C LEU A 20 -1.27 -16.49 -3.38
N ALA A 21 -0.45 -16.38 -2.36
CA ALA A 21 0.87 -17.04 -2.32
C ALA A 21 0.76 -18.58 -2.45
N ARG A 22 -0.24 -19.21 -1.81
CA ARG A 22 -0.51 -20.64 -1.96
C ARG A 22 -0.97 -21.02 -3.37
N ALA A 23 -1.57 -20.07 -4.09
CA ALA A 23 -1.97 -20.24 -5.49
C ALA A 23 -0.81 -19.94 -6.48
N GLY A 24 0.39 -19.58 -5.98
CA GLY A 24 1.56 -19.26 -6.79
C GLY A 24 1.66 -17.81 -7.23
N GLU A 25 0.79 -16.92 -6.66
CA GLU A 25 0.75 -15.50 -7.00
C GLU A 25 1.42 -14.67 -5.92
N THR A 26 2.29 -13.76 -6.30
CA THR A 26 2.89 -12.78 -5.38
C THR A 26 2.04 -11.51 -5.36
N ALA A 27 1.45 -11.20 -4.21
CA ALA A 27 0.66 -9.98 -4.00
C ALA A 27 1.28 -9.13 -2.89
N VAL A 28 1.54 -7.86 -3.16
CA VAL A 28 2.18 -6.93 -2.22
C VAL A 28 1.20 -5.83 -1.83
N LEU A 29 0.93 -5.71 -0.52
CA LEU A 29 0.07 -4.67 0.04
C LEU A 29 0.71 -3.30 -0.17
N CYS A 30 -0.03 -2.37 -0.73
CA CYS A 30 0.40 -1.02 -1.06
C CYS A 30 -0.62 0.04 -0.63
N GLY A 31 -0.48 1.25 -1.10
CA GLY A 31 -1.49 2.29 -0.93
C GLY A 31 -1.73 2.72 0.52
N GLY A 32 -2.95 3.21 0.73
CA GLY A 32 -3.44 3.60 2.05
C GLY A 32 -3.51 2.42 3.02
N SER A 33 -3.82 1.23 2.53
CA SER A 33 -3.91 0.02 3.35
C SER A 33 -2.55 -0.40 3.93
N ALA A 34 -1.45 -0.21 3.19
CA ALA A 34 -0.11 -0.41 3.72
C ALA A 34 0.25 0.64 4.78
N ALA A 35 -0.21 1.89 4.63
CA ALA A 35 -0.07 2.89 5.69
C ALA A 35 -0.86 2.50 6.94
N ALA A 36 -2.13 2.08 6.80
CA ALA A 36 -2.95 1.61 7.91
C ALA A 36 -2.32 0.40 8.64
N TYR A 37 -1.63 -0.48 7.91
CA TYR A 37 -0.88 -1.58 8.51
C TYR A 37 0.23 -1.09 9.45
N TYR A 38 0.96 -0.03 9.07
CA TYR A 38 2.08 0.48 9.88
C TYR A 38 1.66 1.42 11.00
N VAL A 39 0.52 2.08 10.87
CA VAL A 39 0.03 3.10 11.84
C VAL A 39 -1.46 2.92 12.15
N PRO A 40 -1.90 1.71 12.60
CA PRO A 40 -3.32 1.35 12.73
C PRO A 40 -4.09 2.25 13.72
N ASP A 41 -3.41 2.80 14.73
CA ASP A 41 -4.02 3.69 15.73
C ASP A 41 -4.19 5.15 15.24
N ARG A 42 -3.62 5.49 14.07
CA ARG A 42 -3.58 6.85 13.55
C ARG A 42 -4.24 7.01 12.19
N TYR A 43 -4.34 5.92 11.45
CA TYR A 43 -4.94 5.91 10.11
C TYR A 43 -5.63 4.59 9.82
N GLN A 44 -6.80 4.67 9.20
CA GLN A 44 -7.61 3.52 8.80
C GLN A 44 -7.96 3.61 7.32
N SER A 45 -8.06 2.46 6.66
CA SER A 45 -8.55 2.32 5.28
C SER A 45 -9.65 1.27 5.23
N LEU A 46 -10.59 1.44 4.31
CA LEU A 46 -11.57 0.40 3.96
C LEU A 46 -11.19 -0.34 2.67
N ASP A 47 -10.36 0.28 1.86
CA ASP A 47 -9.81 -0.32 0.64
C ASP A 47 -8.46 -0.97 0.98
N ILE A 48 -8.29 -2.21 0.53
CA ILE A 48 -7.07 -2.98 0.70
C ILE A 48 -6.49 -3.21 -0.70
N ASP A 49 -5.43 -2.48 -1.02
CA ASP A 49 -4.81 -2.47 -2.32
C ASP A 49 -3.63 -3.44 -2.38
N PHE A 50 -3.67 -4.38 -3.32
CA PHE A 50 -2.57 -5.28 -3.62
C PHE A 50 -2.12 -5.13 -5.07
N VAL A 51 -0.85 -4.90 -5.30
CA VAL A 51 -0.28 -5.11 -6.63
C VAL A 51 0.17 -6.57 -6.73
N VAL A 52 -0.30 -7.26 -7.78
CA VAL A 52 0.10 -8.64 -8.09
C VAL A 52 1.16 -8.60 -9.18
N GLU A 53 2.17 -9.48 -9.10
CA GLU A 53 3.20 -9.56 -10.12
C GLU A 53 2.61 -9.75 -11.52
N VAL A 54 3.29 -9.17 -12.51
CA VAL A 54 2.86 -9.23 -13.92
C VAL A 54 2.79 -10.68 -14.38
N GLY A 55 1.63 -11.10 -14.85
CA GLY A 55 1.41 -12.46 -15.34
C GLY A 55 0.42 -13.28 -14.51
N ALA A 56 -0.05 -12.75 -13.36
CA ALA A 56 -1.09 -13.39 -12.60
C ALA A 56 -2.36 -13.59 -13.46
N ALA A 57 -2.86 -14.82 -13.49
CA ALA A 57 -4.06 -15.13 -14.24
C ALA A 57 -5.30 -14.74 -13.41
N PRO A 58 -6.22 -13.88 -13.91
CA PRO A 58 -7.37 -13.40 -13.15
C PRO A 58 -8.18 -14.52 -12.49
N HIS A 59 -8.40 -15.63 -13.20
CA HIS A 59 -9.13 -16.78 -12.66
C HIS A 59 -8.43 -17.51 -11.50
N ILE A 60 -7.11 -17.35 -11.32
CA ILE A 60 -6.37 -17.86 -10.16
C ILE A 60 -6.64 -16.96 -8.96
N VAL A 61 -6.59 -15.65 -9.16
CA VAL A 61 -6.91 -14.66 -8.13
C VAL A 61 -8.35 -14.86 -7.63
N ASP A 62 -9.31 -14.97 -8.55
CA ASP A 62 -10.73 -15.21 -8.22
C ASP A 62 -10.90 -16.45 -7.34
N ARG A 63 -10.32 -17.58 -7.75
CA ARG A 63 -10.43 -18.84 -7.01
C ARG A 63 -9.75 -18.79 -5.65
N ALA A 64 -8.60 -18.16 -5.57
CA ALA A 64 -7.86 -18.02 -4.30
C ALA A 64 -8.68 -17.21 -3.30
N LEU A 65 -9.18 -16.03 -3.70
CA LEU A 65 -9.95 -15.14 -2.85
C LEU A 65 -11.32 -15.71 -2.47
N ALA A 66 -11.95 -16.50 -3.34
CA ALA A 66 -13.20 -17.20 -3.03
C ALA A 66 -13.05 -18.16 -1.83
N THR A 67 -11.86 -18.72 -1.60
CA THR A 67 -11.60 -19.62 -0.44
C THR A 67 -11.69 -18.91 0.92
N ILE A 68 -11.61 -17.59 0.91
CA ILE A 68 -11.76 -16.73 2.10
C ILE A 68 -13.03 -15.88 2.06
N GLY A 69 -13.96 -16.17 1.13
CA GLY A 69 -15.26 -15.54 1.05
C GLY A 69 -15.35 -14.26 0.23
N TYR A 70 -14.28 -13.88 -0.45
CA TYR A 70 -14.27 -12.70 -1.35
C TYR A 70 -14.67 -13.10 -2.77
N THR A 71 -15.54 -12.31 -3.39
CA THR A 71 -16.00 -12.48 -4.77
C THR A 71 -15.86 -11.18 -5.54
N LEU A 72 -15.54 -11.28 -6.84
CA LEU A 72 -15.44 -10.14 -7.72
C LEU A 72 -16.81 -9.50 -7.93
N ALA A 73 -16.91 -8.20 -7.62
CA ALA A 73 -18.10 -7.40 -7.89
C ALA A 73 -18.04 -6.74 -9.28
N ALA A 74 -19.17 -6.23 -9.76
CA ALA A 74 -19.28 -5.64 -11.09
C ALA A 74 -18.35 -4.42 -11.28
N GLU A 75 -18.00 -3.72 -10.20
CA GLU A 75 -17.12 -2.55 -10.20
C GLU A 75 -15.63 -2.91 -10.29
N GLY A 76 -15.28 -4.20 -10.35
CA GLY A 76 -13.90 -4.66 -10.47
C GLY A 76 -13.15 -4.80 -9.16
N HIS A 77 -13.83 -4.68 -8.02
CA HIS A 77 -13.26 -4.92 -6.69
C HIS A 77 -13.83 -6.22 -6.10
N TYR A 78 -13.06 -6.83 -5.19
CA TYR A 78 -13.56 -8.02 -4.47
C TYR A 78 -14.23 -7.59 -3.17
N ARG A 79 -15.39 -8.17 -2.89
CA ARG A 79 -16.19 -7.89 -1.70
C ARG A 79 -16.46 -9.16 -0.91
N HIS A 80 -16.56 -9.02 0.39
CA HIS A 80 -16.99 -10.05 1.32
C HIS A 80 -18.41 -9.71 1.83
N PRO A 81 -19.33 -10.70 1.97
CA PRO A 81 -20.72 -10.41 2.34
C PRO A 81 -20.91 -9.85 3.75
N ARG A 82 -19.90 -10.00 4.64
CA ARG A 82 -20.01 -9.62 6.05
C ARG A 82 -18.95 -8.63 6.52
N LEU A 83 -17.83 -8.49 5.79
CA LEU A 83 -16.74 -7.59 6.16
C LEU A 83 -16.82 -6.29 5.34
N PRO A 84 -16.48 -5.14 5.94
CA PRO A 84 -16.57 -3.85 5.27
C PRO A 84 -15.44 -3.59 4.27
N PHE A 85 -14.38 -4.39 4.31
CA PHE A 85 -13.16 -4.16 3.52
C PHE A 85 -13.33 -4.64 2.08
N MET A 86 -12.92 -3.81 1.13
CA MET A 86 -12.80 -4.16 -0.28
C MET A 86 -11.35 -4.52 -0.61
N LEU A 87 -11.15 -5.54 -1.46
CA LEU A 87 -9.84 -5.81 -2.03
C LEU A 87 -9.79 -5.26 -3.46
N ALA A 88 -8.75 -4.49 -3.74
CA ALA A 88 -8.47 -3.96 -5.06
C ALA A 88 -7.11 -4.44 -5.56
N PHE A 89 -7.04 -4.68 -6.86
CA PHE A 89 -5.81 -5.10 -7.53
C PHE A 89 -5.52 -4.10 -8.68
N PRO A 90 -4.89 -2.95 -8.39
CA PRO A 90 -4.49 -2.00 -9.41
C PRO A 90 -3.66 -2.68 -10.50
N ILE A 91 -4.00 -2.38 -11.75
CA ILE A 91 -3.28 -2.89 -12.92
C ILE A 91 -1.97 -2.12 -13.05
N GLY A 92 -0.87 -2.83 -13.18
CA GLY A 92 0.43 -2.22 -13.41
C GLY A 92 1.55 -3.01 -12.75
N PRO A 93 2.78 -2.66 -13.06
CA PRO A 93 3.93 -3.24 -12.38
C PRO A 93 3.96 -2.75 -10.93
N LEU A 94 4.62 -3.52 -10.05
CA LEU A 94 4.94 -3.09 -8.71
C LEU A 94 5.99 -1.96 -8.80
N ALA A 95 5.52 -0.71 -8.81
CA ALA A 95 6.36 0.47 -9.02
C ALA A 95 5.85 1.69 -8.25
N ILE A 96 6.74 2.62 -7.94
CA ILE A 96 6.44 3.94 -7.39
C ILE A 96 7.11 4.97 -8.29
N GLY A 97 6.30 5.73 -9.04
CA GLY A 97 6.83 6.53 -10.13
C GLY A 97 7.48 5.64 -11.19
N ARG A 98 8.76 5.90 -11.49
CA ARG A 98 9.54 5.11 -12.46
C ARG A 98 10.38 3.99 -11.83
N ASP A 99 10.45 3.95 -10.50
CA ASP A 99 11.21 2.93 -9.80
C ASP A 99 10.37 1.65 -9.62
N TYR A 100 10.83 0.54 -10.21
CA TYR A 100 10.28 -0.79 -9.92
C TYR A 100 10.64 -1.20 -8.50
N ILE A 101 9.67 -1.71 -7.77
CA ILE A 101 9.86 -2.26 -6.43
C ILE A 101 10.22 -3.74 -6.57
N THR A 102 11.46 -4.07 -6.26
CA THR A 102 12.00 -5.44 -6.34
C THR A 102 12.18 -6.08 -4.97
N ALA A 103 11.94 -5.33 -3.90
CA ALA A 103 12.02 -5.82 -2.52
C ALA A 103 10.87 -5.22 -1.70
N TRP A 104 10.31 -6.03 -0.83
CA TRP A 104 9.24 -5.67 0.10
C TRP A 104 9.47 -6.34 1.44
N ARG A 105 8.74 -5.89 2.45
CA ARG A 105 8.73 -6.57 3.75
C ARG A 105 7.79 -7.77 3.69
N THR A 106 8.20 -8.87 4.32
CA THR A 106 7.35 -10.05 4.51
C THR A 106 7.18 -10.32 5.99
N ASP A 107 5.97 -10.17 6.49
CA ASP A 107 5.62 -10.50 7.85
C ASP A 107 4.86 -11.84 7.92
N ARG A 108 4.99 -12.55 9.05
CA ARG A 108 4.37 -13.86 9.26
C ARG A 108 3.59 -13.91 10.57
N ARG A 109 2.44 -14.60 10.53
CA ARG A 109 1.61 -14.94 11.69
C ARG A 109 1.28 -16.44 11.61
N GLY A 110 2.07 -17.29 12.27
CA GLY A 110 2.00 -18.74 12.08
C GLY A 110 2.24 -19.10 10.61
N ASP A 111 1.28 -19.79 9.99
CA ASP A 111 1.34 -20.18 8.57
C ASP A 111 0.87 -19.09 7.59
N ALA A 112 0.39 -17.98 8.12
CA ALA A 112 -0.02 -16.84 7.29
C ALA A 112 1.16 -15.90 7.00
N LEU A 113 1.17 -15.31 5.81
CA LEU A 113 2.16 -14.33 5.39
C LEU A 113 1.49 -13.07 4.81
N LEU A 114 2.19 -11.95 4.92
CA LEU A 114 1.83 -10.69 4.30
C LEU A 114 3.09 -10.09 3.66
N HIS A 115 3.05 -9.87 2.35
CA HIS A 115 4.00 -9.01 1.66
C HIS A 115 3.45 -7.58 1.67
N VAL A 116 4.25 -6.61 2.06
CA VAL A 116 3.84 -5.22 2.17
C VAL A 116 4.99 -4.30 1.78
N TYR A 117 4.71 -3.18 1.16
CA TYR A 117 5.70 -2.12 0.91
C TYR A 117 6.49 -1.83 2.20
N THR A 118 7.79 -1.53 2.04
CA THR A 118 8.56 -1.03 3.19
C THR A 118 7.96 0.28 3.71
N PRO A 119 8.17 0.66 4.97
CA PRO A 119 7.68 1.96 5.47
C PRO A 119 8.14 3.14 4.62
N THR A 120 9.37 3.12 4.11
CA THR A 120 9.90 4.13 3.19
C THR A 120 9.14 4.16 1.87
N ASP A 121 8.81 2.99 1.31
CA ASP A 121 8.04 2.91 0.06
C ASP A 121 6.58 3.34 0.25
N VAL A 122 5.97 3.07 1.40
CA VAL A 122 4.65 3.61 1.74
C VAL A 122 4.68 5.15 1.74
N VAL A 123 5.71 5.75 2.32
CA VAL A 123 5.86 7.22 2.30
C VAL A 123 6.05 7.73 0.86
N ARG A 124 6.89 7.08 0.04
CA ARG A 124 7.09 7.43 -1.38
C ARG A 124 5.79 7.35 -2.17
N ASP A 125 5.05 6.25 -2.01
CA ASP A 125 3.78 6.01 -2.69
C ASP A 125 2.73 7.08 -2.32
N ARG A 126 2.53 7.34 -1.03
CA ARG A 126 1.60 8.38 -0.58
C ARG A 126 2.05 9.79 -0.96
N PHE A 127 3.35 10.08 -0.90
CA PHE A 127 3.88 11.35 -1.37
C PHE A 127 3.69 11.53 -2.89
N LEU A 128 3.87 10.48 -3.69
CA LEU A 128 3.64 10.53 -5.14
C LEU A 128 2.19 10.95 -5.47
N HIS A 129 1.21 10.42 -4.75
CA HIS A 129 -0.19 10.83 -4.93
C HIS A 129 -0.41 12.32 -4.65
N PHE A 130 0.19 12.85 -3.60
CA PHE A 130 0.19 14.29 -3.34
C PHE A 130 0.95 15.06 -4.43
N TRP A 131 2.11 14.56 -4.83
CA TRP A 131 2.98 15.24 -5.78
C TRP A 131 2.36 15.34 -7.17
N ALA A 132 1.80 14.25 -7.68
CA ALA A 132 1.19 14.20 -9.00
C ALA A 132 -0.19 14.90 -9.04
N TRP A 133 -1.06 14.59 -8.08
CA TRP A 133 -2.47 15.01 -8.14
C TRP A 133 -2.89 16.02 -7.08
N GLY A 134 -1.99 16.43 -6.18
CA GLY A 134 -2.30 17.37 -5.11
C GLY A 134 -3.17 16.77 -4.00
N ASP A 135 -3.21 15.45 -3.86
CA ASP A 135 -3.99 14.76 -2.84
C ASP A 135 -3.44 15.05 -1.43
N ARG A 136 -4.12 15.95 -0.73
CA ARG A 136 -3.71 16.37 0.61
C ARG A 136 -3.87 15.26 1.64
N THR A 137 -4.85 14.36 1.45
CA THR A 137 -5.05 13.21 2.34
C THR A 137 -3.86 12.27 2.23
N ALA A 138 -3.37 12.02 1.02
CA ALA A 138 -2.17 11.21 0.81
C ALA A 138 -0.93 11.85 1.47
N LEU A 139 -0.78 13.19 1.41
CA LEU A 139 0.29 13.89 2.13
C LEU A 139 0.19 13.67 3.65
N GLU A 140 -0.99 13.84 4.23
CA GLU A 140 -1.21 13.65 5.68
C GLU A 140 -0.90 12.22 6.11
N VAL A 141 -1.28 11.23 5.28
CA VAL A 141 -0.96 9.83 5.52
C VAL A 141 0.56 9.60 5.48
N ALA A 142 1.26 10.12 4.46
CA ALA A 142 2.72 10.04 4.37
C ALA A 142 3.40 10.61 5.62
N LEU A 143 2.99 11.81 6.04
CA LEU A 143 3.53 12.48 7.24
C LEU A 143 3.20 11.70 8.52
N THR A 144 2.03 11.08 8.61
CA THR A 144 1.65 10.24 9.75
C THR A 144 2.59 9.04 9.87
N VAL A 145 2.92 8.37 8.76
CA VAL A 145 3.87 7.27 8.75
C VAL A 145 5.28 7.75 9.12
N VAL A 146 5.76 8.85 8.55
CA VAL A 146 7.08 9.45 8.90
C VAL A 146 7.18 9.71 10.39
N ARG A 147 6.15 10.33 11.00
CA ARG A 147 6.16 10.70 12.42
C ARG A 147 6.02 9.52 13.38
N ALA A 148 5.38 8.46 12.95
CA ALA A 148 5.16 7.27 13.78
C ALA A 148 6.30 6.26 13.69
N ARG A 149 7.11 6.32 12.63
CA ARG A 149 8.14 5.32 12.32
C ARG A 149 9.53 5.94 12.35
N GLY A 150 10.46 5.27 13.05
CA GLY A 150 11.88 5.68 13.11
C GLY A 150 12.74 5.07 12.00
N ASP A 151 12.17 4.19 11.15
CA ASP A 151 12.86 3.42 10.12
C ASP A 151 12.58 3.93 8.68
N ILE A 152 12.23 5.21 8.54
CA ILE A 152 12.05 5.87 7.24
C ILE A 152 13.38 6.41 6.71
N ASP A 153 13.79 5.96 5.53
CA ASP A 153 14.97 6.48 4.85
C ASP A 153 14.63 7.73 4.03
N LEU A 154 14.65 8.89 4.70
CA LEU A 154 14.40 10.20 4.05
C LEU A 154 15.47 10.55 3.01
N ALA A 155 16.70 10.05 3.14
CA ALA A 155 17.76 10.30 2.16
C ALA A 155 17.45 9.55 0.85
N SER A 156 17.01 8.29 0.94
CA SER A 156 16.54 7.53 -0.22
C SER A 156 15.35 8.21 -0.90
N ILE A 157 14.39 8.75 -0.14
CA ILE A 157 13.26 9.50 -0.69
C ILE A 157 13.73 10.73 -1.45
N ARG A 158 14.68 11.51 -0.93
CA ARG A 158 15.25 12.68 -1.62
C ARG A 158 15.91 12.29 -2.95
N GLY A 159 16.76 11.28 -2.93
CA GLY A 159 17.42 10.80 -4.14
C GLY A 159 16.45 10.27 -5.20
N TRP A 160 15.37 9.62 -4.79
CA TRP A 160 14.30 9.20 -5.71
C TRP A 160 13.59 10.42 -6.32
N ILE A 161 13.20 11.42 -5.53
CA ILE A 161 12.58 12.65 -6.03
C ILE A 161 13.47 13.37 -7.05
N GLU A 162 14.78 13.45 -6.79
CA GLU A 162 15.73 14.06 -7.72
C GLU A 162 15.77 13.32 -9.07
N ARG A 163 15.74 12.00 -9.06
CA ARG A 163 15.67 11.19 -10.29
C ARG A 163 14.36 11.39 -11.05
N GLU A 164 13.24 11.43 -10.34
CA GLU A 164 11.92 11.68 -10.97
C GLU A 164 11.86 13.06 -11.63
N ILE A 165 12.34 14.12 -10.96
CA ILE A 165 12.41 15.48 -11.51
C ILE A 165 13.32 15.54 -12.74
N ALA A 166 14.48 14.88 -12.69
CA ALA A 166 15.42 14.83 -13.81
C ALA A 166 14.80 14.12 -15.04
N ALA A 167 13.90 13.18 -14.82
CA ALA A 167 13.23 12.44 -15.88
C ALA A 167 11.95 13.15 -16.39
N ASP A 168 11.29 13.94 -15.53
CA ASP A 168 10.08 14.68 -15.89
C ASP A 168 9.98 16.01 -15.11
N ALA A 169 10.28 17.10 -15.80
CA ALA A 169 10.25 18.44 -15.23
C ALA A 169 8.83 19.00 -14.98
N SER A 170 7.77 18.25 -15.31
CA SER A 170 6.39 18.68 -15.07
C SER A 170 5.98 18.56 -13.59
N TYR A 171 6.74 17.85 -12.78
CA TYR A 171 6.47 17.72 -11.35
C TYR A 171 6.64 19.04 -10.59
N ASP A 172 5.65 19.35 -9.74
CA ASP A 172 5.61 20.59 -8.96
C ASP A 172 6.63 20.59 -7.81
N ALA A 173 7.72 21.36 -7.98
CA ALA A 173 8.77 21.50 -6.97
C ALA A 173 8.26 22.11 -5.64
N SER A 174 7.18 22.92 -5.66
CA SER A 174 6.61 23.50 -4.46
C SER A 174 6.02 22.46 -3.53
N ARG A 175 5.46 21.38 -4.09
CA ARG A 175 4.93 20.25 -3.33
C ARG A 175 6.04 19.46 -2.63
N VAL A 176 7.22 19.33 -3.26
CA VAL A 176 8.41 18.73 -2.64
C VAL A 176 8.86 19.56 -1.44
N ALA A 177 9.00 20.87 -1.63
CA ALA A 177 9.38 21.79 -0.55
C ALA A 177 8.39 21.71 0.61
N ARG A 178 7.09 21.68 0.30
CA ARG A 178 6.03 21.54 1.31
C ARG A 178 6.12 20.23 2.09
N PHE A 179 6.37 19.11 1.43
CA PHE A 179 6.52 17.81 2.09
C PHE A 179 7.66 17.86 3.12
N PHE A 180 8.86 18.27 2.72
CA PHE A 180 10.01 18.29 3.62
C PHE A 180 9.86 19.33 4.74
N ALA A 181 9.31 20.51 4.45
CA ALA A 181 8.98 21.47 5.50
C ALA A 181 8.01 20.90 6.55
N SER A 182 7.06 20.05 6.12
CA SER A 182 6.12 19.39 7.02
C SER A 182 6.74 18.21 7.80
N VAL A 183 7.77 17.55 7.23
CA VAL A 183 8.56 16.52 7.93
C VAL A 183 9.40 17.16 9.04
N ASP A 184 10.02 18.29 8.76
CA ASP A 184 10.91 18.99 9.69
C ASP A 184 10.15 19.81 10.76
N ALA A 185 8.84 20.03 10.58
CA ALA A 185 8.02 20.77 11.51
C ALA A 185 7.80 19.99 12.83
N PRO A 186 7.96 20.63 14.00
CA PRO A 186 7.62 20.01 15.26
C PRO A 186 6.15 19.59 15.29
N LEU A 187 5.84 18.48 15.96
CA LEU A 187 4.46 18.09 16.22
C LEU A 187 3.75 19.22 16.95
N ALA A 188 2.66 19.73 16.39
CA ALA A 188 1.76 20.60 17.14
C ALA A 188 1.24 19.79 18.34
N GLY A 189 1.62 20.22 19.55
CA GLY A 189 1.24 19.62 20.81
C GLY A 189 -0.28 19.67 21.07
#